data_4f415c917de1474131bb764a06108821
#
_entry.id   4f415c917de1474131bb764a06108821
#
_cell.length_a   1.000
_cell.length_b   1.000
_cell.length_c   1.000
_cell.angle_alpha   90.00
_cell.angle_beta   90.00
_cell.angle_gamma   90.00
#
_symmetry.space_group_name_H-M   'P 1'
#
loop_
_entity.id
_entity.type
_entity.pdbx_description
1 polymer ?
#
loop_
_entity_poly.entity_id
_entity_poly.type
_entity_poly.pdbx_seq_one_letter_code
_entity_poly.pdbx_strand_id
1 'polypeptide(L)'
;MELAKQAAEKNKIFVLSLSAPFIPQFFKDPVDASAPYWDYVIGNETEAAAYAESHNLPSQEPKDVVKHLANLPKENGKRKRVAIITQGTEPTLVAVQGEDQVKEFPVHAIGKEQINDTNGAGDAFAGGLLAGIMQGKDLATSIDMGQWLARLSIQELGPSYPFPKQTYQASS
;
A
#
# COMPACT_ATOMS: atom_id res chain seq x y z
N MET A 1 4.20 10.09 -15.67
CA MET A 1 5.17 9.28 -16.43
C MET A 1 6.61 9.74 -16.25
N GLU A 2 6.92 11.02 -16.42
CA GLU A 2 8.31 11.52 -16.32
C GLU A 2 8.99 11.21 -14.97
N LEU A 3 8.28 11.40 -13.84
CA LEU A 3 8.81 11.07 -12.51
C LEU A 3 9.11 9.57 -12.36
N ALA A 4 8.26 8.70 -12.91
CA ALA A 4 8.44 7.25 -12.84
C ALA A 4 9.71 6.81 -13.61
N LYS A 5 9.91 7.34 -14.82
CA LYS A 5 11.11 7.11 -15.63
C LYS A 5 12.37 7.62 -14.95
N GLN A 6 12.35 8.86 -14.45
CA GLN A 6 13.48 9.43 -13.71
C GLN A 6 13.83 8.61 -12.44
N ALA A 7 12.81 8.12 -11.73
CA ALA A 7 13.05 7.27 -10.56
C ALA A 7 13.79 5.99 -10.95
N ALA A 8 13.37 5.32 -12.04
CA ALA A 8 14.05 4.14 -12.55
C ALA A 8 15.48 4.42 -13.00
N GLU A 9 15.71 5.48 -13.81
CA GLU A 9 17.02 5.90 -14.29
C GLU A 9 17.98 6.23 -13.15
N LYS A 10 17.51 6.99 -12.15
CA LYS A 10 18.30 7.42 -10.99
C LYS A 10 18.31 6.41 -9.86
N ASN A 11 17.74 5.22 -10.07
CA ASN A 11 17.62 4.16 -9.07
C ASN A 11 16.94 4.64 -7.76
N LYS A 12 15.94 5.52 -7.87
CA LYS A 12 15.11 5.95 -6.75
C LYS A 12 13.91 5.00 -6.61
N ILE A 13 13.41 4.88 -5.39
CA ILE A 13 12.20 4.10 -5.11
C ILE A 13 11.00 4.88 -5.67
N PHE A 14 10.18 4.20 -6.46
CA PHE A 14 8.91 4.74 -6.96
C PHE A 14 7.74 3.98 -6.34
N VAL A 15 6.87 4.72 -5.68
CA VAL A 15 5.69 4.19 -4.98
C VAL A 15 4.44 4.72 -5.64
N LEU A 16 3.50 3.84 -5.96
CA LEU A 16 2.17 4.20 -6.42
C LEU A 16 1.12 3.80 -5.38
N SER A 17 0.17 4.69 -5.10
CA SER A 17 -1.10 4.33 -4.46
C SER A 17 -2.19 4.23 -5.53
N LEU A 18 -3.04 3.20 -5.45
CA LEU A 18 -4.25 3.10 -6.28
C LEU A 18 -5.28 4.17 -5.91
N SER A 19 -5.20 4.66 -4.69
CA SER A 19 -5.85 5.85 -4.13
C SER A 19 -7.39 5.84 -4.08
N ALA A 20 -8.05 5.36 -5.11
CA ALA A 20 -9.52 5.25 -5.16
C ALA A 20 -9.94 4.26 -6.27
N PRO A 21 -11.10 3.59 -6.13
CA PRO A 21 -11.59 2.61 -7.11
C PRO A 21 -11.72 3.18 -8.54
N PHE A 22 -12.08 4.46 -8.66
CA PHE A 22 -12.25 5.10 -9.96
C PHE A 22 -10.92 5.30 -10.71
N ILE A 23 -9.77 5.25 -10.03
CA ILE A 23 -8.45 5.41 -10.69
C ILE A 23 -8.17 4.24 -11.64
N PRO A 24 -8.17 2.96 -11.24
CA PRO A 24 -7.99 1.87 -12.18
C PRO A 24 -9.14 1.72 -13.17
N GLN A 25 -10.35 2.18 -12.85
CA GLN A 25 -11.51 2.09 -13.73
C GLN A 25 -11.45 3.08 -14.90
N PHE A 26 -11.15 4.36 -14.62
CA PHE A 26 -11.22 5.42 -15.63
C PHE A 26 -9.86 5.90 -16.13
N PHE A 27 -8.78 5.57 -15.42
CA PHE A 27 -7.41 5.94 -15.76
C PHE A 27 -6.51 4.73 -15.96
N LYS A 28 -7.08 3.65 -16.52
CA LYS A 28 -6.38 2.39 -16.75
C LYS A 28 -5.07 2.59 -17.52
N ASP A 29 -5.11 3.26 -18.68
CA ASP A 29 -3.94 3.44 -19.53
C ASP A 29 -2.76 4.12 -18.83
N PRO A 30 -2.92 5.27 -18.12
CA PRO A 30 -1.82 5.85 -17.36
C PRO A 30 -1.37 4.99 -16.18
N VAL A 31 -2.27 4.23 -15.53
CA VAL A 31 -1.91 3.27 -14.48
C VAL A 31 -1.01 2.19 -15.06
N ASP A 32 -1.44 1.54 -16.14
CA ASP A 32 -0.69 0.48 -16.83
C ASP A 32 0.65 0.99 -17.36
N ALA A 33 0.67 2.18 -17.97
CA ALA A 33 1.90 2.78 -18.47
C ALA A 33 2.92 3.03 -17.35
N SER A 34 2.48 3.26 -16.11
CA SER A 34 3.36 3.48 -14.97
C SER A 34 3.80 2.18 -14.26
N ALA A 35 3.05 1.08 -14.46
CA ALA A 35 3.27 -0.18 -13.75
C ALA A 35 4.70 -0.75 -13.87
N PRO A 36 5.40 -0.66 -15.02
CA PRO A 36 6.79 -1.14 -15.12
C PRO A 36 7.77 -0.46 -14.17
N TYR A 37 7.43 0.70 -13.64
CA TYR A 37 8.30 1.52 -12.79
C TYR A 37 8.03 1.39 -11.29
N TRP A 38 6.95 0.71 -10.89
CA TRP A 38 6.60 0.59 -9.46
C TRP A 38 7.60 -0.29 -8.71
N ASP A 39 8.18 0.25 -7.66
CA ASP A 39 8.87 -0.53 -6.64
C ASP A 39 7.90 -0.96 -5.54
N TYR A 40 6.96 -0.09 -5.21
CA TYR A 40 5.83 -0.40 -4.32
C TYR A 40 4.52 0.01 -4.96
N VAL A 41 3.49 -0.82 -4.80
CA VAL A 41 2.11 -0.46 -5.12
C VAL A 41 1.23 -0.74 -3.90
N ILE A 42 0.41 0.25 -3.53
CA ILE A 42 -0.42 0.22 -2.32
C ILE A 42 -1.88 0.42 -2.76
N GLY A 43 -2.77 -0.34 -2.18
CA GLY A 43 -4.21 -0.16 -2.34
C GLY A 43 -4.97 -0.76 -1.16
N ASN A 44 -6.28 -0.56 -1.14
CA ASN A 44 -7.19 -1.28 -0.26
C ASN A 44 -7.95 -2.37 -1.05
N GLU A 45 -8.76 -3.16 -0.35
CA GLU A 45 -9.55 -4.25 -0.95
C GLU A 45 -10.51 -3.78 -2.04
N THR A 46 -11.09 -2.59 -1.89
CA THR A 46 -12.03 -2.02 -2.86
C THR A 46 -11.30 -1.55 -4.13
N GLU A 47 -10.14 -0.95 -3.97
CA GLU A 47 -9.27 -0.53 -5.07
C GLU A 47 -8.69 -1.74 -5.81
N ALA A 48 -8.33 -2.79 -5.06
CA ALA A 48 -7.88 -4.06 -5.63
C ALA A 48 -8.97 -4.71 -6.49
N ALA A 49 -10.21 -4.77 -6.00
CA ALA A 49 -11.35 -5.30 -6.75
C ALA A 49 -11.61 -4.47 -8.02
N ALA A 50 -11.58 -3.14 -7.93
CA ALA A 50 -11.72 -2.25 -9.08
C ALA A 50 -10.61 -2.43 -10.12
N TYR A 51 -9.37 -2.63 -9.66
CA TYR A 51 -8.25 -2.96 -10.54
C TYR A 51 -8.47 -4.29 -11.25
N ALA A 52 -8.87 -5.34 -10.51
CA ALA A 52 -9.14 -6.65 -11.07
C ALA A 52 -10.25 -6.62 -12.13
N GLU A 53 -11.34 -5.91 -11.85
CA GLU A 53 -12.45 -5.73 -12.77
C GLU A 53 -12.00 -5.01 -14.05
N SER A 54 -11.32 -3.88 -13.95
CA SER A 54 -10.87 -3.07 -15.09
C SER A 54 -9.86 -3.81 -15.98
N HIS A 55 -9.14 -4.79 -15.42
CA HIS A 55 -8.15 -5.62 -16.10
C HIS A 55 -8.67 -7.02 -16.48
N ASN A 56 -9.96 -7.30 -16.25
CA ASN A 56 -10.57 -8.61 -16.50
C ASN A 56 -9.78 -9.76 -15.88
N LEU A 57 -9.29 -9.58 -14.65
CA LEU A 57 -8.60 -10.66 -13.96
C LEU A 57 -9.58 -11.78 -13.59
N PRO A 58 -9.11 -13.03 -13.54
CA PRO A 58 -9.96 -14.20 -13.26
C PRO A 58 -10.50 -14.22 -11.83
N SER A 59 -9.90 -13.43 -10.93
CA SER A 59 -10.28 -13.33 -9.52
C SER A 59 -10.22 -11.88 -9.05
N GLN A 60 -11.16 -11.50 -8.19
CA GLN A 60 -11.18 -10.21 -7.49
C GLN A 60 -10.75 -10.35 -6.01
N GLU A 61 -10.40 -11.58 -5.59
CA GLU A 61 -9.93 -11.83 -4.24
C GLU A 61 -8.62 -11.05 -3.97
N PRO A 62 -8.53 -10.31 -2.85
CA PRO A 62 -7.36 -9.47 -2.57
C PRO A 62 -6.03 -10.22 -2.61
N LYS A 63 -6.00 -11.50 -2.20
CA LYS A 63 -4.78 -12.35 -2.26
C LYS A 63 -4.31 -12.61 -3.69
N ASP A 64 -5.24 -12.81 -4.62
CA ASP A 64 -4.89 -13.05 -6.03
C ASP A 64 -4.45 -11.74 -6.68
N VAL A 65 -5.13 -10.64 -6.38
CA VAL A 65 -4.83 -9.32 -6.93
C VAL A 65 -3.47 -8.82 -6.43
N VAL A 66 -3.15 -8.94 -5.15
CA VAL A 66 -1.85 -8.51 -4.62
C VAL A 66 -0.70 -9.30 -5.25
N LYS A 67 -0.90 -10.60 -5.49
CA LYS A 67 0.07 -11.46 -6.16
C LYS A 67 0.24 -11.08 -7.63
N HIS A 68 -0.86 -10.78 -8.32
CA HIS A 68 -0.83 -10.28 -9.70
C HIS A 68 -0.06 -8.96 -9.79
N LEU A 69 -0.38 -7.97 -8.96
CA LEU A 69 0.28 -6.67 -8.93
C LEU A 69 1.79 -6.78 -8.68
N ALA A 70 2.20 -7.65 -7.75
CA ALA A 70 3.62 -7.87 -7.47
C ALA A 70 4.38 -8.41 -8.68
N ASN A 71 3.75 -9.26 -9.50
CA ASN A 71 4.38 -9.97 -10.60
C ASN A 71 4.22 -9.33 -11.98
N LEU A 72 3.62 -8.14 -12.07
CA LEU A 72 3.60 -7.37 -13.31
C LEU A 72 5.03 -7.13 -13.84
N PRO A 73 5.22 -7.04 -15.17
CA PRO A 73 6.53 -6.71 -15.75
C PRO A 73 7.15 -5.47 -15.11
N LYS A 74 8.47 -5.44 -14.96
CA LYS A 74 9.20 -4.35 -14.30
C LYS A 74 10.42 -3.94 -15.12
N GLU A 75 10.56 -2.63 -15.34
CA GLU A 75 11.68 -2.04 -16.08
C GLU A 75 12.96 -2.07 -15.27
N ASN A 76 12.91 -1.65 -14.00
CA ASN A 76 14.08 -1.64 -13.12
C ASN A 76 14.18 -2.96 -12.33
N GLY A 77 15.06 -3.85 -12.76
CA GLY A 77 15.32 -5.14 -12.09
C GLY A 77 16.20 -5.09 -10.83
N LYS A 78 16.64 -3.90 -10.38
CA LYS A 78 17.56 -3.77 -9.22
C LYS A 78 16.90 -4.09 -7.88
N ARG A 79 15.58 -4.00 -7.78
CA ARG A 79 14.82 -4.40 -6.60
C ARG A 79 13.52 -5.07 -7.01
N LYS A 80 13.06 -6.01 -6.19
CA LYS A 80 11.77 -6.67 -6.37
C LYS A 80 10.63 -5.67 -6.09
N ARG A 81 9.51 -5.80 -6.83
CA ARG A 81 8.29 -5.06 -6.49
C ARG A 81 7.65 -5.67 -5.26
N VAL A 82 7.10 -4.79 -4.43
CA VAL A 82 6.25 -5.14 -3.29
C VAL A 82 4.85 -4.58 -3.54
N ALA A 83 3.85 -5.44 -3.56
CA ALA A 83 2.45 -5.06 -3.61
C ALA A 83 1.82 -5.22 -2.23
N ILE A 84 0.99 -4.26 -1.83
CA ILE A 84 0.40 -4.18 -0.49
C ILE A 84 -1.08 -3.86 -0.65
N ILE A 85 -1.95 -4.68 -0.03
CA ILE A 85 -3.39 -4.43 0.06
C ILE A 85 -3.81 -4.40 1.52
N THR A 86 -4.31 -3.25 1.96
CA THR A 86 -4.92 -3.10 3.29
C THR A 86 -6.38 -3.54 3.24
N GLN A 87 -6.90 -4.08 4.35
CA GLN A 87 -8.25 -4.68 4.40
C GLN A 87 -9.01 -4.27 5.67
N GLY A 88 -8.96 -2.98 6.04
CA GLY A 88 -9.63 -2.48 7.23
C GLY A 88 -9.19 -3.21 8.50
N THR A 89 -10.05 -4.04 9.08
CA THR A 89 -9.76 -4.82 10.30
C THR A 89 -9.07 -6.16 10.04
N GLU A 90 -9.06 -6.61 8.78
CA GLU A 90 -8.40 -7.84 8.38
C GLU A 90 -6.89 -7.61 8.14
N PRO A 91 -6.07 -8.67 8.14
CA PRO A 91 -4.64 -8.55 7.92
C PRO A 91 -4.27 -7.82 6.63
N THR A 92 -3.26 -6.97 6.68
CA THR A 92 -2.65 -6.39 5.48
C THR A 92 -1.94 -7.47 4.68
N LEU A 93 -2.26 -7.58 3.40
CA LEU A 93 -1.68 -8.53 2.46
C LEU A 93 -0.47 -7.95 1.76
N VAL A 94 0.60 -8.71 1.69
CA VAL A 94 1.85 -8.30 1.04
C VAL A 94 2.38 -9.42 0.15
N ALA A 95 2.57 -9.10 -1.12
CA ALA A 95 3.24 -9.97 -2.08
C ALA A 95 4.55 -9.33 -2.56
N VAL A 96 5.57 -10.14 -2.72
CA VAL A 96 6.88 -9.71 -3.24
C VAL A 96 7.11 -10.41 -4.58
N GLN A 97 7.57 -9.68 -5.57
CA GLN A 97 7.83 -10.18 -6.91
C GLN A 97 8.68 -11.45 -6.90
N GLY A 98 8.17 -12.51 -7.56
CA GLY A 98 8.85 -13.80 -7.63
C GLY A 98 8.79 -14.64 -6.34
N GLU A 99 8.01 -14.24 -5.34
CA GLU A 99 7.70 -15.07 -4.16
C GLU A 99 6.30 -15.66 -4.31
N ASP A 100 6.16 -16.95 -3.97
CA ASP A 100 4.87 -17.66 -4.11
C ASP A 100 3.88 -17.33 -2.99
N GLN A 101 4.40 -17.00 -1.81
CA GLN A 101 3.59 -16.77 -0.63
C GLN A 101 3.17 -15.29 -0.53
N VAL A 102 1.89 -15.08 -0.25
CA VAL A 102 1.36 -13.81 0.23
C VAL A 102 1.53 -13.79 1.75
N LYS A 103 2.23 -12.77 2.25
CA LYS A 103 2.42 -12.55 3.69
C LYS A 103 1.22 -11.78 4.23
N GLU A 104 0.79 -12.16 5.42
CA GLU A 104 -0.31 -11.52 6.14
C GLU A 104 0.24 -10.84 7.41
N PHE A 105 -0.05 -9.55 7.54
CA PHE A 105 0.37 -8.76 8.70
C PHE A 105 -0.89 -8.36 9.48
N PRO A 106 -1.11 -8.95 10.68
CA PRO A 106 -2.24 -8.57 11.52
C PRO A 106 -2.24 -7.07 11.80
N VAL A 107 -3.43 -6.46 11.83
CA VAL A 107 -3.57 -5.05 12.14
C VAL A 107 -3.61 -4.82 13.65
N HIS A 108 -3.25 -3.62 14.07
CA HIS A 108 -3.39 -3.22 15.47
C HIS A 108 -4.88 -3.11 15.84
N ALA A 109 -5.32 -3.93 16.79
CA ALA A 109 -6.69 -3.89 17.26
C ALA A 109 -7.07 -2.52 17.82
N ILE A 110 -8.29 -2.07 17.50
CA ILE A 110 -8.88 -0.83 18.01
C ILE A 110 -10.35 -1.07 18.31
N GLY A 111 -10.85 -0.50 19.39
CA GLY A 111 -12.26 -0.55 19.73
C GLY A 111 -13.09 0.26 18.73
N LYS A 112 -14.26 -0.24 18.38
CA LYS A 112 -15.17 0.46 17.43
C LYS A 112 -15.51 1.87 17.89
N GLU A 113 -15.60 2.08 19.19
CA GLU A 113 -15.89 3.36 19.83
C GLU A 113 -14.75 4.39 19.69
N GLN A 114 -13.57 3.93 19.31
CA GLN A 114 -12.39 4.78 19.09
C GLN A 114 -12.25 5.20 17.62
N ILE A 115 -13.06 4.64 16.72
CA ILE A 115 -13.01 4.95 15.29
C ILE A 115 -13.94 6.13 15.05
N ASN A 116 -13.37 7.29 14.74
CA ASN A 116 -14.10 8.51 14.44
C ASN A 116 -14.27 8.75 12.94
N ASP A 117 -13.21 8.55 12.16
CA ASP A 117 -13.25 8.73 10.71
C ASP A 117 -12.20 7.84 10.04
N THR A 118 -12.60 7.09 9.04
CA THR A 118 -11.69 6.23 8.25
C THR A 118 -11.10 6.95 7.03
N ASN A 119 -11.52 8.17 6.73
CA ASN A 119 -10.95 8.97 5.66
C ASN A 119 -9.47 9.28 5.94
N GLY A 120 -8.61 9.11 4.95
CA GLY A 120 -7.18 9.33 5.09
C GLY A 120 -6.39 8.19 5.74
N ALA A 121 -7.05 7.09 6.17
CA ALA A 121 -6.34 5.93 6.73
C ALA A 121 -5.32 5.34 5.75
N GLY A 122 -5.66 5.27 4.45
CA GLY A 122 -4.75 4.81 3.40
C GLY A 122 -3.54 5.72 3.22
N ASP A 123 -3.73 7.03 3.26
CA ASP A 123 -2.65 8.02 3.17
C ASP A 123 -1.75 7.96 4.41
N ALA A 124 -2.34 7.79 5.59
CA ALA A 124 -1.61 7.59 6.83
C ALA A 124 -0.77 6.30 6.78
N PHE A 125 -1.37 5.20 6.32
CA PHE A 125 -0.64 3.95 6.11
C PHE A 125 0.55 4.15 5.17
N ALA A 126 0.33 4.76 4.01
CA ALA A 126 1.38 5.05 3.05
C ALA A 126 2.49 5.92 3.66
N GLY A 127 2.14 6.96 4.42
CA GLY A 127 3.08 7.83 5.13
C GLY A 127 3.96 7.07 6.12
N GLY A 128 3.36 6.22 6.95
CA GLY A 128 4.09 5.37 7.91
C GLY A 128 5.01 4.36 7.24
N LEU A 129 4.51 3.67 6.21
CA LEU A 129 5.29 2.74 5.40
C LEU A 129 6.52 3.43 4.78
N LEU A 130 6.31 4.59 4.13
CA LEU A 130 7.39 5.36 3.51
C LEU A 130 8.42 5.83 4.54
N ALA A 131 8.00 6.25 5.71
CA ALA A 131 8.90 6.62 6.80
C ALA A 131 9.80 5.44 7.22
N GLY A 132 9.26 4.23 7.31
CA GLY A 132 10.02 3.01 7.58
C GLY A 132 11.04 2.72 6.49
N ILE A 133 10.61 2.72 5.23
CA ILE A 133 11.48 2.50 4.06
C ILE A 133 12.63 3.51 4.02
N MET A 134 12.35 4.80 4.23
CA MET A 134 13.37 5.86 4.21
C MET A 134 14.36 5.76 5.38
N GLN A 135 13.95 5.19 6.50
CA GLN A 135 14.82 4.89 7.64
C GLN A 135 15.62 3.59 7.49
N GLY A 136 15.45 2.88 6.37
CA GLY A 136 16.12 1.59 6.12
C GLY A 136 15.60 0.45 7.00
N LYS A 137 14.37 0.55 7.52
CA LYS A 137 13.72 -0.53 8.25
C LYS A 137 13.39 -1.69 7.31
N ASP A 138 13.28 -2.89 7.87
CA ASP A 138 12.78 -4.04 7.10
C ASP A 138 11.31 -3.85 6.71
N LEU A 139 10.83 -4.71 5.83
CA LEU A 139 9.47 -4.62 5.29
C LEU A 139 8.42 -4.80 6.39
N ALA A 140 8.63 -5.73 7.32
CA ALA A 140 7.67 -5.99 8.40
C ALA A 140 7.53 -4.76 9.31
N THR A 141 8.63 -4.19 9.74
CA THR A 141 8.65 -2.96 10.54
C THR A 141 8.03 -1.79 9.77
N SER A 142 8.29 -1.65 8.47
CA SER A 142 7.71 -0.57 7.66
C SER A 142 6.20 -0.71 7.51
N ILE A 143 5.67 -1.95 7.36
CA ILE A 143 4.23 -2.24 7.37
C ILE A 143 3.62 -1.89 8.73
N ASP A 144 4.25 -2.31 9.82
CA ASP A 144 3.80 -2.02 11.18
C ASP A 144 3.72 -0.50 11.46
N MET A 145 4.72 0.26 11.01
CA MET A 145 4.69 1.74 11.06
C MET A 145 3.51 2.32 10.27
N GLY A 146 3.20 1.75 9.11
CA GLY A 146 2.03 2.12 8.31
C GLY A 146 0.73 1.88 9.05
N GLN A 147 0.55 0.67 9.58
CA GLN A 147 -0.64 0.28 10.36
C GLN A 147 -0.79 1.13 11.63
N TRP A 148 0.31 1.39 12.33
CA TRP A 148 0.32 2.24 13.52
C TRP A 148 -0.16 3.66 13.20
N LEU A 149 0.34 4.26 12.13
CA LEU A 149 -0.04 5.62 11.76
C LEU A 149 -1.49 5.70 11.26
N ALA A 150 -1.94 4.69 10.50
CA ALA A 150 -3.33 4.57 10.09
C ALA A 150 -4.27 4.44 11.29
N ARG A 151 -3.90 3.61 12.30
CA ARG A 151 -4.65 3.48 13.54
C ARG A 151 -4.77 4.81 14.30
N LEU A 152 -3.74 5.64 14.33
CA LEU A 152 -3.82 6.97 14.94
C LEU A 152 -4.75 7.90 14.17
N SER A 153 -4.64 7.89 12.84
CA SER A 153 -5.46 8.76 11.97
C SER A 153 -6.95 8.51 12.15
N ILE A 154 -7.39 7.24 12.20
CA ILE A 154 -8.83 6.92 12.28
C ILE A 154 -9.48 7.26 13.63
N GLN A 155 -8.69 7.65 14.63
CA GLN A 155 -9.18 8.12 15.93
C GLN A 155 -9.51 9.63 15.95
N GLU A 156 -9.19 10.33 14.89
CA GLU A 156 -9.42 11.75 14.73
C GLU A 156 -10.46 12.00 13.63
N LEU A 157 -11.03 13.20 13.59
CA LEU A 157 -11.89 13.62 12.49
C LEU A 157 -11.04 14.21 11.35
N GLY A 158 -11.28 13.72 10.14
CA GLY A 158 -10.51 14.11 8.96
C GLY A 158 -9.04 13.65 9.02
N PRO A 159 -8.20 14.12 8.09
CA PRO A 159 -6.79 13.72 7.99
C PRO A 159 -5.93 14.43 9.05
N SER A 160 -6.13 14.07 10.31
CA SER A 160 -5.41 14.62 11.46
C SER A 160 -4.83 13.53 12.36
N TYR A 161 -4.08 13.93 13.37
CA TYR A 161 -3.43 13.01 14.30
C TYR A 161 -3.56 13.51 15.73
N PRO A 162 -3.57 12.59 16.73
CA PRO A 162 -3.66 12.96 18.13
C PRO A 162 -2.55 13.93 18.57
N PHE A 163 -2.90 14.85 19.46
CA PHE A 163 -1.95 15.74 20.13
C PHE A 163 -1.93 15.42 21.63
N PRO A 164 -0.75 15.37 22.29
CA PRO A 164 0.58 15.64 21.77
C PRO A 164 1.07 14.58 20.76
N LYS A 165 1.99 15.00 19.87
CA LYS A 165 2.56 14.14 18.85
C LYS A 165 3.12 12.85 19.45
N GLN A 166 2.66 11.72 18.90
CA GLN A 166 3.14 10.41 19.31
C GLN A 166 4.34 9.97 18.45
N THR A 167 5.16 9.11 19.03
CA THR A 167 6.32 8.51 18.35
C THR A 167 6.09 7.01 18.25
N TYR A 168 6.33 6.46 17.05
CA TYR A 168 6.23 5.03 16.81
C TYR A 168 7.17 4.25 17.76
N GLN A 169 6.62 3.21 18.35
CA GLN A 169 7.36 2.19 19.08
C GLN A 169 6.96 0.83 18.49
N ALA A 170 7.95 0.01 18.14
CA ALA A 170 7.68 -1.32 17.60
C ALA A 170 6.87 -2.14 18.60
N SER A 171 5.87 -2.87 18.09
CA SER A 171 5.13 -3.85 18.87
C SER A 171 6.10 -4.97 19.28
N SER A 172 6.16 -5.28 20.57
CA SER A 172 6.96 -6.36 21.12
C SER A 172 6.35 -7.73 20.85
#